data_268169292e1acae71a916ff24e632333
#
_entry.id   268169292e1acae71a916ff24e632333
#
_cell.length_a   1.000
_cell.length_b   1.000
_cell.length_c   1.000
_cell.angle_alpha   90.00
_cell.angle_beta   90.00
_cell.angle_gamma   90.00
#
_symmetry.space_group_name_H-M   'P 1'
#
loop_
_entity.id
_entity.type
_entity.pdbx_description
1 polymer ?
#
loop_
_entity_poly.entity_id
_entity_poly.type
_entity_poly.pdbx_seq_one_letter_code
_entity_poly.pdbx_strand_id
1 'polypeptide(L)' 'MTDKIIIAIDAMGGENAPKKNIEGLSLFIKKNKKIQDYFFYLYGDKDLIDSEISKYDISTNFFKIIH' A
#
# COMPACT_ATOMS: atom_id res chain seq x y z
N MET A 1 11.82 -20.28 7.45
CA MET A 1 11.58 -18.94 6.88
C MET A 1 10.30 -18.96 6.06
N THR A 2 9.42 -18.02 6.32
CA THR A 2 8.12 -17.97 5.68
C THR A 2 8.14 -16.98 4.53
N ASP A 3 7.67 -17.42 3.36
CA ASP A 3 7.55 -16.53 2.22
C ASP A 3 6.40 -15.55 2.46
N LYS A 4 6.63 -14.30 2.09
CA LYS A 4 5.58 -13.30 2.20
C LYS A 4 4.56 -13.45 1.09
N ILE A 5 3.31 -13.13 1.42
CA ILE A 5 2.24 -13.04 0.44
C ILE A 5 2.35 -11.66 -0.21
N ILE A 6 2.52 -11.64 -1.51
CA ILE A 6 2.66 -10.38 -2.25
C ILE A 6 1.32 -10.05 -2.89
N ILE A 7 0.82 -8.85 -2.58
CA ILE A 7 -0.44 -8.36 -3.13
C ILE A 7 -0.15 -7.16 -4.03
N ALA A 8 -0.58 -7.24 -5.27
CA ALA A 8 -0.46 -6.14 -6.22
C ALA A 8 -1.70 -5.27 -6.15
N ILE A 9 -1.51 -3.98 -6.00
CA ILE A 9 -2.61 -3.01 -5.92
C ILE A 9 -2.45 -2.00 -7.04
N ASP A 10 -3.52 -1.83 -7.84
CA ASP A 10 -3.61 -0.71 -8.77
C ASP A 10 -3.99 0.52 -7.95
N ALA A 11 -2.98 1.28 -7.54
CA ALA A 11 -3.20 2.42 -6.66
C ALA A 11 -3.90 3.58 -7.35
N MET A 12 -3.98 3.54 -8.68
CA MET A 12 -4.64 4.61 -9.46
C MET A 12 -6.03 4.20 -9.93
N GLY A 13 -6.50 3.00 -9.57
CA GLY A 13 -7.82 2.54 -9.99
C GLY A 13 -8.95 3.19 -9.21
N GLY A 14 -10.03 3.56 -9.91
CA GLY A 14 -11.20 4.13 -9.30
C GLY A 14 -11.22 5.66 -9.31
N GLU A 15 -12.36 6.24 -8.95
CA GLU A 15 -12.58 7.68 -9.07
C GLU A 15 -11.79 8.51 -8.06
N ASN A 16 -11.53 7.96 -6.89
CA ASN A 16 -10.87 8.68 -5.81
C ASN A 16 -9.45 8.20 -5.56
N ALA A 17 -8.83 7.65 -6.61
CA ALA A 17 -7.46 7.19 -6.51
C ALA A 17 -6.48 8.37 -6.57
N PRO A 18 -5.32 8.26 -5.94
CA PRO A 18 -4.93 7.13 -5.10
C PRO A 18 -5.42 7.20 -3.66
N LYS A 19 -6.12 8.27 -3.31
CA LYS A 19 -6.51 8.55 -1.92
C LYS A 19 -7.23 7.37 -1.25
N LYS A 20 -8.30 6.87 -1.89
CA LYS A 20 -9.09 5.78 -1.33
C LYS A 20 -8.29 4.48 -1.23
N ASN A 21 -7.45 4.24 -2.23
CA ASN A 21 -6.67 3.01 -2.27
C ASN A 21 -5.62 2.98 -1.17
N ILE A 22 -4.97 4.11 -0.92
CA ILE A 22 -3.97 4.19 0.14
C ILE A 22 -4.63 4.21 1.52
N GLU A 23 -5.77 4.86 1.65
CA GLU A 23 -6.54 4.81 2.89
C GLU A 23 -6.91 3.37 3.25
N GLY A 24 -7.42 2.62 2.26
CA GLY A 24 -7.76 1.21 2.47
C GLY A 24 -6.56 0.37 2.87
N LEU A 25 -5.42 0.60 2.22
CA LEU A 25 -4.18 -0.09 2.58
C LEU A 25 -3.77 0.21 4.02
N SER A 26 -3.86 1.48 4.42
CA SER A 26 -3.54 1.90 5.78
C SER A 26 -4.40 1.18 6.81
N LEU A 27 -5.69 1.07 6.54
CA LEU A 27 -6.63 0.38 7.42
C LEU A 27 -6.32 -1.11 7.50
N PHE A 28 -6.01 -1.73 6.37
CA PHE A 28 -5.65 -3.15 6.35
C PHE A 28 -4.42 -3.42 7.20
N ILE A 29 -3.40 -2.58 7.05
CA ILE A 29 -2.16 -2.74 7.81
C ILE A 29 -2.41 -2.61 9.31
N LYS A 30 -3.22 -1.64 9.72
CA LYS A 30 -3.51 -1.42 11.13
C LYS A 30 -4.30 -2.55 11.76
N LYS A 31 -5.19 -3.17 11.00
CA LYS A 31 -6.12 -4.17 11.54
C LYS A 31 -5.61 -5.59 11.43
N ASN A 32 -4.61 -5.84 10.63
CA ASN A 32 -4.14 -7.19 10.39
C ASN A 32 -2.98 -7.54 11.31
N LYS A 33 -3.22 -8.47 12.24
CA LYS A 33 -2.20 -8.88 13.20
C LYS A 33 -1.05 -9.63 12.55
N LYS A 34 -1.27 -10.18 11.35
CA LYS A 34 -0.27 -10.92 10.60
C LYS A 34 0.30 -10.11 9.45
N ILE A 35 0.30 -8.78 9.60
CA ILE A 35 0.73 -7.90 8.50
C ILE A 35 2.17 -8.21 8.05
N GLN A 36 3.00 -8.74 8.91
CA GLN A 36 4.37 -9.10 8.57
C GLN A 36 4.46 -10.21 7.53
N ASP A 37 3.36 -10.95 7.32
CA ASP A 37 3.30 -11.98 6.29
C ASP A 37 3.00 -11.42 4.91
N TYR A 38 2.73 -10.13 4.80
CA TYR A 38 2.30 -9.49 3.56
C TYR A 38 3.29 -8.44 3.08
N PHE A 39 3.35 -8.29 1.76
CA PHE A 39 4.09 -7.21 1.12
C PHE A 39 3.29 -6.70 -0.07
N PHE A 40 3.25 -5.39 -0.26
CA PHE A 40 2.38 -4.79 -1.27
C PHE A 40 3.19 -4.15 -2.39
N TYR A 41 2.81 -4.44 -3.63
CA TYR A 41 3.30 -3.71 -4.79
C TYR A 41 2.22 -2.70 -5.17
N LEU A 42 2.57 -1.42 -5.11
CA LEU A 42 1.65 -0.34 -5.41
C LEU A 42 1.98 0.20 -6.80
N TYR A 43 1.11 -0.08 -7.76
CA TYR A 43 1.32 0.33 -9.14
C TYR A 43 0.65 1.67 -9.40
N GLY A 44 1.40 2.62 -9.93
CA GLY A 44 0.86 3.91 -10.30
C GLY A 44 1.86 5.03 -10.24
N ASP A 45 1.36 6.27 -10.28
CA ASP A 45 2.19 7.47 -10.25
C ASP A 45 2.89 7.60 -8.90
N LYS A 46 4.22 7.53 -8.93
CA LYS A 46 5.02 7.52 -7.72
C LYS A 46 4.79 8.78 -6.86
N ASP A 47 4.75 9.94 -7.48
CA ASP A 47 4.63 11.19 -6.73
C ASP A 47 3.27 11.31 -6.06
N LEU A 48 2.22 10.92 -6.75
CA LEU A 48 0.87 10.93 -6.17
C LEU A 48 0.73 9.92 -5.05
N ILE A 49 1.29 8.73 -5.23
CA ILE A 49 1.25 7.69 -4.21
C ILE A 49 2.05 8.11 -2.98
N ASP A 50 3.27 8.62 -3.17
CA ASP A 50 4.09 9.10 -2.06
C ASP A 50 3.39 10.20 -1.28
N SER A 51 2.74 11.12 -1.97
CA SER A 51 2.00 12.20 -1.33
C SER A 51 0.88 11.68 -0.44
N GLU A 52 0.15 10.67 -0.90
CA GLU A 52 -0.91 10.08 -0.09
C GLU A 52 -0.37 9.24 1.06
N ILE A 53 0.69 8.46 0.82
CA ILE A 53 1.29 7.64 1.87
C ILE A 53 1.81 8.50 3.02
N SER A 54 2.32 9.69 2.71
CA SER A 54 2.85 10.59 3.74
C SER A 54 1.81 11.03 4.75
N LYS A 55 0.54 10.90 4.43
CA LYS A 55 -0.57 11.25 5.33
C LYS A 55 -0.85 10.14 6.36
N TYR A 56 -0.26 8.98 6.17
CA TYR A 56 -0.46 7.82 7.03
C TYR A 56 0.88 7.34 7.55
N ASP A 57 0.86 6.66 8.68
CA ASP A 57 2.08 6.12 9.27
C ASP A 57 2.30 4.69 8.73
N ILE A 58 2.70 4.59 7.47
CA ILE A 58 2.92 3.30 6.80
C ILE A 58 4.43 3.08 6.64
N SER A 59 4.93 2.00 7.24
CA SER A 59 6.34 1.65 7.13
C SER A 59 6.68 1.20 5.71
N THR A 60 7.84 1.65 5.21
CA THR A 60 8.35 1.22 3.90
C THR A 60 8.70 -0.26 3.87
N ASN A 61 8.69 -0.92 5.02
CA ASN A 61 8.91 -2.37 5.08
C ASN A 61 7.75 -3.15 4.48
N PHE A 62 6.59 -2.53 4.28
CA PHE A 62 5.39 -3.22 3.83
C PHE A 62 5.07 -3.02 2.35
N PHE A 63 5.74 -2.11 1.66
CA PHE A 63 5.36 -1.83 0.28
C PHE A 63 6.53 -1.38 -0.59
N LYS A 64 6.30 -1.48 -1.89
CA LYS A 64 7.18 -0.91 -2.91
C LYS A 64 6.30 -0.27 -3.98
N ILE A 65 6.67 0.92 -4.43
CA ILE A 65 5.94 1.61 -5.50
C ILE A 65 6.56 1.23 -6.83
N ILE A 66 5.72 0.76 -7.75
CA ILE A 66 6.10 0.43 -9.11
C ILE A 66 5.50 1.50 -10.02
N HIS A 67 6.34 2.37 -10.47
CA HIS A 67 5.89 3.49 -11.31
C HIS A 67 5.69 3.06 -12.76
#